data_015a89d8e9df6a4a962f76c8e4e2f01d
#
_entry.id   015a89d8e9df6a4a962f76c8e4e2f01d
#
_cell.length_a   1.000
_cell.length_b   1.000
_cell.length_c   1.000
_cell.angle_alpha   90.00
_cell.angle_beta   90.00
_cell.angle_gamma   90.00
#
_symmetry.space_group_name_H-M   'P 1'
#
loop_
_entity.id
_entity.type
_entity.pdbx_description
1 polymer ?
#
loop_
_entity_poly.entity_id
_entity_poly.type
_entity_poly.pdbx_seq_one_letter_code
_entity_poly.pdbx_strand_id
1 'polypeptide(L)'
;YPAGVIGTTLENLQAAAAGEHEEWSADYPKFAQIAQEEGFADIAAMYRNISNAEKGHEERYRAFVKNIETAQVFAKEGEVVWQCRNCGYIHTGKTAPKVCPACLHPQAHFEVMKKNW
;
A
#
# COMPACT_ATOMS: atom_id res chain seq x y z
N TYR A 1 -4.90 -21.38 -8.31
CA TYR A 1 -4.38 -20.00 -8.39
C TYR A 1 -2.89 -20.01 -8.03
N PRO A 2 -1.99 -19.51 -8.85
CA PRO A 2 -0.57 -19.54 -8.53
C PRO A 2 -0.27 -18.71 -7.29
N ALA A 3 0.63 -19.22 -6.42
CA ALA A 3 0.93 -18.57 -5.15
C ALA A 3 1.75 -17.25 -5.30
N GLY A 4 2.25 -16.95 -6.45
CA GLY A 4 3.09 -15.78 -6.67
C GLY A 4 4.47 -15.88 -6.01
N VAL A 5 5.19 -14.76 -5.95
CA VAL A 5 6.53 -14.67 -5.34
C VAL A 5 6.40 -14.61 -3.83
N ILE A 6 7.17 -15.46 -3.12
CA ILE A 6 7.36 -15.40 -1.68
C ILE A 6 8.85 -15.20 -1.42
N GLY A 7 9.23 -14.01 -1.02
CA GLY A 7 10.62 -13.61 -0.83
C GLY A 7 10.76 -12.55 0.27
N THR A 8 11.69 -11.65 0.10
CA THR A 8 11.86 -10.49 0.98
C THR A 8 10.64 -9.56 0.90
N THR A 9 10.48 -8.67 1.87
CA THR A 9 9.41 -7.66 1.86
C THR A 9 9.43 -6.83 0.57
N LEU A 10 10.60 -6.46 0.09
CA LEU A 10 10.73 -5.69 -1.16
C LEU A 10 10.26 -6.49 -2.38
N GLU A 11 10.71 -7.73 -2.53
CA GLU A 11 10.28 -8.61 -3.62
C GLU A 11 8.78 -8.88 -3.59
N ASN A 12 8.21 -9.11 -2.41
CA ASN A 12 6.77 -9.32 -2.25
C ASN A 12 5.96 -8.07 -2.65
N LEU A 13 6.41 -6.87 -2.27
CA LEU A 13 5.75 -5.61 -2.65
C LEU A 13 5.86 -5.34 -4.15
N GLN A 14 7.01 -5.64 -4.76
CA GLN A 14 7.20 -5.52 -6.22
C GLN A 14 6.28 -6.49 -6.98
N ALA A 15 6.17 -7.73 -6.53
CA ALA A 15 5.28 -8.72 -7.12
C ALA A 15 3.80 -8.32 -6.96
N ALA A 16 3.40 -7.82 -5.78
CA ALA A 16 2.06 -7.32 -5.55
C ALA A 16 1.72 -6.13 -6.47
N ALA A 17 2.63 -5.15 -6.59
CA ALA A 17 2.45 -4.02 -7.50
C ALA A 17 2.30 -4.45 -8.97
N ALA A 18 3.04 -5.49 -9.39
CA ALA A 18 2.93 -6.03 -10.75
C ALA A 18 1.58 -6.73 -10.98
N GLY A 19 1.08 -7.48 -9.99
CA GLY A 19 -0.24 -8.12 -10.05
C GLY A 19 -1.37 -7.10 -10.16
N GLU A 20 -1.39 -6.10 -9.30
CA GLU A 20 -2.37 -5.02 -9.37
C GLU A 20 -2.33 -4.28 -10.72
N HIS A 21 -1.10 -4.08 -11.26
CA HIS A 21 -0.95 -3.48 -12.58
C HIS A 21 -1.62 -4.31 -13.68
N GLU A 22 -1.44 -5.62 -13.68
CA GLU A 22 -2.07 -6.52 -14.64
C GLU A 22 -3.59 -6.49 -14.49
N GLU A 23 -4.10 -6.54 -13.26
CA GLU A 23 -5.53 -6.51 -12.96
C GLU A 23 -6.21 -5.24 -13.48
N TRP A 24 -5.67 -4.04 -13.17
CA TRP A 24 -6.34 -2.81 -13.61
C TRP A 24 -6.09 -2.45 -15.07
N SER A 25 -4.95 -2.87 -15.66
CA SER A 25 -4.60 -2.50 -17.04
C SER A 25 -5.10 -3.49 -18.09
N ALA A 26 -5.34 -4.74 -17.72
CA ALA A 26 -5.71 -5.81 -18.64
C ALA A 26 -6.95 -6.60 -18.20
N ASP A 27 -6.93 -7.22 -17.00
CA ASP A 27 -7.92 -8.21 -16.62
C ASP A 27 -9.31 -7.61 -16.40
N TYR A 28 -9.46 -6.65 -15.51
CA TYR A 28 -10.76 -6.03 -15.24
C TYR A 28 -11.33 -5.25 -16.42
N PRO A 29 -10.54 -4.52 -17.24
CA PRO A 29 -11.05 -3.95 -18.50
C PRO A 29 -11.60 -5.00 -19.44
N LYS A 30 -10.92 -6.15 -19.60
CA LYS A 30 -11.38 -7.27 -20.42
C LYS A 30 -12.65 -7.89 -19.86
N PHE A 31 -12.73 -8.14 -18.55
CA PHE A 31 -13.94 -8.67 -17.92
C PHE A 31 -15.11 -7.70 -18.05
N ALA A 32 -14.88 -6.40 -17.94
CA ALA A 32 -15.90 -5.39 -18.15
C ALA A 32 -16.44 -5.40 -19.61
N GLN A 33 -15.55 -5.58 -20.59
CA GLN A 33 -15.94 -5.69 -21.99
C GLN A 33 -16.80 -6.94 -22.20
N ILE A 34 -16.37 -8.11 -21.76
CA ILE A 34 -17.12 -9.37 -21.90
C ILE A 34 -18.50 -9.25 -21.24
N ALA A 35 -18.56 -8.75 -20.01
CA ALA A 35 -19.83 -8.54 -19.31
C ALA A 35 -20.78 -7.62 -20.09
N GLN A 36 -20.24 -6.56 -20.69
CA GLN A 36 -21.03 -5.65 -21.52
C GLN A 36 -21.58 -6.34 -22.77
N GLU A 37 -20.76 -7.15 -23.45
CA GLU A 37 -21.12 -7.89 -24.64
C GLU A 37 -22.20 -8.96 -24.37
N GLU A 38 -22.11 -9.59 -23.18
CA GLU A 38 -23.09 -10.58 -22.71
C GLU A 38 -24.37 -9.97 -22.13
N GLY A 39 -24.51 -8.63 -22.09
CA GLY A 39 -25.70 -7.93 -21.63
C GLY A 39 -25.74 -7.67 -20.11
N PHE A 40 -24.64 -7.89 -19.38
CA PHE A 40 -24.52 -7.65 -17.93
C PHE A 40 -23.95 -6.24 -17.65
N ALA A 41 -24.68 -5.20 -18.00
CA ALA A 41 -24.20 -3.81 -17.89
C ALA A 41 -23.79 -3.41 -16.48
N ASP A 42 -24.50 -3.85 -15.45
CA ASP A 42 -24.19 -3.56 -14.05
C ASP A 42 -22.88 -4.23 -13.61
N ILE A 43 -22.64 -5.48 -14.04
CA ILE A 43 -21.41 -6.20 -13.80
C ILE A 43 -20.24 -5.53 -14.53
N ALA A 44 -20.44 -5.11 -15.77
CA ALA A 44 -19.45 -4.37 -16.54
C ALA A 44 -19.06 -3.05 -15.85
N ALA A 45 -20.02 -2.33 -15.29
CA ALA A 45 -19.78 -1.12 -14.51
C ALA A 45 -18.99 -1.43 -13.23
N MET A 46 -19.32 -2.52 -12.53
CA MET A 46 -18.62 -2.97 -11.34
C MET A 46 -17.14 -3.29 -11.64
N TYR A 47 -16.84 -4.04 -12.70
CA TYR A 47 -15.46 -4.33 -13.10
C TYR A 47 -14.65 -3.07 -13.43
N ARG A 48 -15.24 -2.08 -14.08
CA ARG A 48 -14.59 -0.78 -14.32
C ARG A 48 -14.25 -0.06 -13.02
N ASN A 49 -15.13 -0.11 -12.02
CA ASN A 49 -14.88 0.50 -10.71
C ASN A 49 -13.81 -0.27 -9.90
N ILE A 50 -13.81 -1.60 -9.98
CA ILE A 50 -12.75 -2.43 -9.37
C ILE A 50 -11.40 -2.07 -9.99
N SER A 51 -11.31 -2.00 -11.33
CA SER A 51 -10.08 -1.58 -12.03
C SER A 51 -9.49 -0.27 -11.47
N ASN A 52 -10.34 0.71 -11.14
CA ASN A 52 -9.89 1.95 -10.51
C ASN A 52 -9.37 1.75 -9.09
N ALA A 53 -9.94 0.81 -8.33
CA ALA A 53 -9.46 0.47 -7.00
C ALA A 53 -8.06 -0.18 -7.06
N GLU A 54 -7.86 -1.13 -7.98
CA GLU A 54 -6.58 -1.84 -8.14
C GLU A 54 -5.46 -0.89 -8.58
N LYS A 55 -5.76 0.12 -9.37
CA LYS A 55 -4.81 1.19 -9.67
C LYS A 55 -4.34 1.92 -8.40
N GLY A 56 -5.24 2.20 -7.48
CA GLY A 56 -4.88 2.78 -6.17
C GLY A 56 -4.06 1.84 -5.29
N HIS A 57 -4.29 0.53 -5.38
CA HIS A 57 -3.49 -0.47 -4.69
C HIS A 57 -2.05 -0.52 -5.25
N GLU A 58 -1.88 -0.53 -6.57
CA GLU A 58 -0.56 -0.46 -7.20
C GLU A 58 0.22 0.79 -6.75
N GLU A 59 -0.40 1.96 -6.78
CA GLU A 59 0.23 3.21 -6.32
C GLU A 59 0.75 3.09 -4.88
N ARG A 60 -0.03 2.46 -3.99
CA ARG A 60 0.34 2.22 -2.60
C ARG A 60 1.52 1.26 -2.48
N TYR A 61 1.51 0.13 -3.18
CA TYR A 61 2.62 -0.82 -3.16
C TYR A 61 3.90 -0.20 -3.71
N ARG A 62 3.83 0.57 -4.80
CA ARG A 62 4.99 1.28 -5.35
C ARG A 62 5.54 2.34 -4.40
N ALA A 63 4.69 3.02 -3.65
CA ALA A 63 5.13 3.95 -2.61
C ALA A 63 5.89 3.23 -1.49
N PHE A 64 5.45 2.04 -1.08
CA PHE A 64 6.17 1.24 -0.09
C PHE A 64 7.51 0.72 -0.63
N VAL A 65 7.56 0.25 -1.87
CA VAL A 65 8.81 -0.11 -2.56
C VAL A 65 9.78 1.06 -2.52
N LYS A 66 9.36 2.25 -2.94
CA LYS A 66 10.18 3.46 -2.92
C LYS A 66 10.70 3.79 -1.52
N ASN A 67 9.84 3.69 -0.49
CA ASN A 67 10.26 3.95 0.88
C ASN A 67 11.35 2.99 1.36
N ILE A 68 11.30 1.72 0.96
CA ILE A 68 12.34 0.73 1.30
C ILE A 68 13.63 1.06 0.56
N GLU A 69 13.56 1.26 -0.76
CA GLU A 69 14.73 1.54 -1.60
C GLU A 69 15.47 2.83 -1.23
N THR A 70 14.74 3.83 -0.74
CA THR A 70 15.29 5.13 -0.32
C THR A 70 15.53 5.25 1.18
N ALA A 71 15.39 4.15 1.94
CA ALA A 71 15.50 4.12 3.41
C ALA A 71 14.54 5.10 4.13
N GLN A 72 13.37 5.34 3.56
CA GLN A 72 12.37 6.30 4.07
C GLN A 72 11.20 5.65 4.83
N VAL A 73 11.31 4.38 5.20
CA VAL A 73 10.25 3.73 6.01
C VAL A 73 10.10 4.41 7.36
N PHE A 74 11.22 4.62 8.08
CA PHE A 74 11.26 5.25 9.40
C PHE A 74 12.02 6.58 9.43
N ALA A 75 12.29 7.16 8.26
CA ALA A 75 12.92 8.46 8.10
C ALA A 75 12.24 9.23 6.96
N LYS A 76 12.18 10.55 7.05
CA LYS A 76 11.64 11.43 6.02
C LYS A 76 12.57 12.60 5.78
N GLU A 77 12.47 13.23 4.62
CA GLU A 77 13.30 14.40 4.27
C GLU A 77 13.03 15.60 5.18
N GLY A 78 11.75 15.79 5.56
CA GLY A 78 11.29 16.82 6.48
C GLY A 78 10.85 16.25 7.82
N GLU A 79 10.55 17.14 8.77
CA GLU A 79 9.92 16.75 10.02
C GLU A 79 8.48 16.29 9.78
N VAL A 80 8.13 15.16 10.36
CA VAL A 80 6.78 14.61 10.36
C VAL A 80 6.39 14.18 11.78
N VAL A 81 5.12 13.96 11.97
CA VAL A 81 4.60 13.44 13.23
C VAL A 81 4.55 11.90 13.13
N TRP A 82 5.24 11.24 14.03
CA TRP A 82 5.26 9.78 14.17
C TRP A 82 4.34 9.36 15.30
N GLN A 83 3.61 8.29 15.13
CA GLN A 83 2.75 7.70 16.16
C GLN A 83 3.13 6.25 16.40
N CYS A 84 3.30 5.87 17.65
CA CYS A 84 3.45 4.47 18.04
C CYS A 84 2.08 3.77 17.95
N ARG A 85 1.96 2.77 17.09
CA ARG A 85 0.71 2.02 16.89
C ARG A 85 0.33 1.15 18.10
N ASN A 86 1.27 0.89 19.00
CA ASN A 86 0.99 0.12 20.21
C ASN A 86 0.33 0.97 21.32
N CYS A 87 0.91 2.14 21.63
CA CYS A 87 0.46 2.93 22.79
C CYS A 87 -0.04 4.34 22.46
N GLY A 88 0.08 4.78 21.20
CA GLY A 88 -0.35 6.12 20.78
C GLY A 88 0.66 7.23 21.07
N TYR A 89 1.88 6.93 21.58
CA TYR A 89 2.91 7.94 21.82
C TYR A 89 3.23 8.71 20.53
N ILE A 90 3.34 10.02 20.64
CA ILE A 90 3.57 10.96 19.53
C ILE A 90 5.00 11.51 19.60
N HIS A 91 5.69 11.51 18.47
CA HIS A 91 7.02 12.08 18.28
C HIS A 91 7.07 12.94 17.02
N THR A 92 7.64 14.13 17.09
CA THR A 92 7.88 15.00 15.92
C THR A 92 9.36 14.98 15.58
N GLY A 93 9.68 14.71 14.33
CA GLY A 93 11.06 14.66 13.85
C GLY A 93 11.18 14.01 12.49
N LYS A 94 12.39 14.06 11.92
CA LYS A 94 12.68 13.42 10.62
C LYS A 94 12.72 11.90 10.69
N THR A 95 13.00 11.34 11.87
CA THR A 95 13.19 9.90 12.07
C THR A 95 12.33 9.42 13.23
N ALA A 96 11.66 8.29 13.05
CA ALA A 96 10.94 7.61 14.12
C ALA A 96 11.92 7.12 15.21
N PRO A 97 11.58 7.20 16.51
CA PRO A 97 12.41 6.67 17.59
C PRO A 97 12.75 5.20 17.39
N LYS A 98 13.99 4.81 17.71
CA LYS A 98 14.41 3.39 17.64
C LYS A 98 13.65 2.50 18.61
N VAL A 99 13.28 3.07 19.75
CA VAL A 99 12.46 2.43 20.79
C VAL A 99 11.45 3.47 21.27
N CYS A 100 10.20 3.05 21.42
CA CYS A 100 9.16 3.93 21.98
C CYS A 100 9.47 4.24 23.45
N PRO A 101 9.60 5.53 23.84
CA PRO A 101 9.94 5.88 25.23
C PRO A 101 8.82 5.62 26.22
N ALA A 102 7.58 5.43 25.73
CA ALA A 102 6.44 5.17 26.60
C ALA A 102 6.17 3.68 26.84
N CYS A 103 6.35 2.82 25.81
CA CYS A 103 5.98 1.41 25.92
C CYS A 103 7.09 0.43 25.55
N LEU A 104 8.29 0.93 25.24
CA LEU A 104 9.50 0.18 24.93
C LEU A 104 9.43 -0.73 23.68
N HIS A 105 8.38 -0.60 22.87
CA HIS A 105 8.29 -1.31 21.60
C HIS A 105 9.30 -0.75 20.57
N PRO A 106 9.80 -1.61 19.66
CA PRO A 106 10.79 -1.19 18.66
C PRO A 106 10.21 -0.24 17.62
N GLN A 107 11.11 0.41 16.85
CA GLN A 107 10.81 1.36 15.78
C GLN A 107 9.75 0.86 14.78
N ALA A 108 9.68 -0.46 14.56
CA ALA A 108 8.70 -1.09 13.68
C ALA A 108 7.22 -0.81 14.06
N HIS A 109 6.97 -0.36 15.29
CA HIS A 109 5.63 0.06 15.73
C HIS A 109 5.27 1.51 15.39
N PHE A 110 6.20 2.29 14.85
CA PHE A 110 5.91 3.66 14.45
C PHE A 110 5.38 3.74 13.01
N GLU A 111 4.46 4.66 12.80
CA GLU A 111 4.01 5.11 11.49
C GLU A 111 3.89 6.63 11.45
N VAL A 112 3.87 7.21 10.25
CA VAL A 112 3.51 8.63 10.10
C VAL A 112 2.05 8.79 10.50
N MET A 113 1.80 9.67 11.46
CA MET A 113 0.47 9.89 12.01
C MET A 113 -0.48 10.41 10.94
N LYS A 114 -1.64 9.78 10.83
CA LYS A 114 -2.76 10.25 10.01
C LYS A 114 -3.83 10.83 10.93
N LYS A 115 -4.26 12.06 10.64
CA LYS A 115 -5.42 12.67 11.29
C LYS A 115 -6.60 12.51 10.34
N ASN A 116 -7.50 11.61 10.64
CA ASN A 116 -8.68 11.31 9.84
C ASN A 116 -10.00 11.62 10.58
N TRP A 117 -9.92 12.43 11.62
CA TRP A 117 -11.03 12.96 12.38
C TRP A 117 -11.16 14.46 12.22
#